data_1b7168dfbc2aa03e86809cab340ed0c8
#
_entry.id   1b7168dfbc2aa03e86809cab340ed0c8
#
_cell.length_a   1.000
_cell.length_b   1.000
_cell.length_c   1.000
_cell.angle_alpha   90.00
_cell.angle_beta   90.00
_cell.angle_gamma   90.00
#
_symmetry.space_group_name_H-M   'P 1'
#
loop_
_entity.id
_entity.type
_entity.pdbx_description
1 polymer ?
#
loop_
_entity_poly.entity_id
_entity_poly.type
_entity_poly.pdbx_seq_one_letter_code
_entity_poly.pdbx_strand_id
1 'polypeptide(L)'
;MSGAPLEVVTVSGSGNQGLITFLPINAIAHQTSLDEERLLKSLALSCLVTAYTTYHTGYLTPLCGCFIKSGVGATAGMAHYLKGSEKQISSAVRNMVEIGSGIICDGAKVNCALKAASATATAV
;
A
#
# COMPACT_ATOMS: atom_id res chain seq x y z
N MET A 1 2.37 2.15 14.54
CA MET A 1 3.23 0.95 14.54
C MET A 1 4.04 0.79 15.83
N SER A 2 4.24 1.83 16.62
CA SER A 2 4.96 1.82 17.90
C SER A 2 4.08 1.58 19.13
N GLY A 3 2.83 1.14 18.96
CA GLY A 3 1.90 0.86 20.05
C GLY A 3 1.11 2.09 20.55
N ALA A 4 1.02 3.15 19.75
CA ALA A 4 0.14 4.26 20.09
C ALA A 4 -1.33 3.78 20.21
N PRO A 5 -2.10 4.26 21.18
CA PRO A 5 -3.50 3.85 21.40
C PRO A 5 -4.43 4.52 20.37
N LEU A 6 -4.27 4.18 19.10
CA LEU A 6 -5.04 4.69 17.99
C LEU A 6 -5.75 3.53 17.27
N GLU A 7 -6.98 3.78 16.89
CA GLU A 7 -7.71 2.85 16.02
C GLU A 7 -7.09 2.84 14.61
N VAL A 8 -6.93 1.64 14.06
CA VAL A 8 -6.35 1.44 12.73
C VAL A 8 -7.26 0.51 11.94
N VAL A 9 -7.69 0.97 10.77
CA VAL A 9 -8.40 0.12 9.81
C VAL A 9 -7.46 -0.96 9.30
N THR A 10 -7.90 -2.22 9.37
CA THR A 10 -7.11 -3.35 8.90
C THR A 10 -7.40 -3.67 7.44
N VAL A 11 -6.39 -4.09 6.70
CA VAL A 11 -6.54 -4.69 5.38
C VAL A 11 -5.88 -6.06 5.41
N SER A 12 -6.57 -7.06 4.91
CA SER A 12 -6.10 -8.45 4.91
C SER A 12 -5.63 -8.94 6.29
N GLY A 13 -6.32 -8.52 7.36
CA GLY A 13 -6.04 -8.93 8.73
C GLY A 13 -4.86 -8.22 9.40
N SER A 14 -4.30 -7.16 8.82
CA SER A 14 -3.15 -6.44 9.36
C SER A 14 -3.39 -4.93 9.43
N GLY A 15 -3.22 -4.32 10.61
CA GLY A 15 -3.27 -2.88 10.79
C GLY A 15 -2.12 -2.15 10.07
N ASN A 16 -0.91 -2.71 10.10
CA ASN A 16 0.23 -2.15 9.36
C ASN A 16 -0.04 -2.12 7.84
N GLN A 17 -0.69 -3.15 7.32
CA GLN A 17 -1.12 -3.16 5.93
C GLN A 17 -2.17 -2.09 5.65
N GLY A 18 -3.14 -1.90 6.55
CA GLY A 18 -4.14 -0.84 6.42
C GLY A 18 -3.52 0.55 6.37
N LEU A 19 -2.56 0.85 7.25
CA LEU A 19 -1.85 2.12 7.23
C LEU A 19 -1.19 2.40 5.88
N ILE A 20 -0.49 1.41 5.32
CA ILE A 20 0.22 1.57 4.04
C ILE A 20 -0.76 1.63 2.87
N THR A 21 -1.85 0.87 2.91
CA THR A 21 -2.86 0.85 1.85
C THR A 21 -3.57 2.20 1.71
N PHE A 22 -3.78 2.93 2.80
CA PHE A 22 -4.64 4.12 2.80
C PHE A 22 -3.89 5.45 2.96
N LEU A 23 -2.92 5.54 3.88
CA LEU A 23 -2.31 6.82 4.23
C LEU A 23 -1.59 7.52 3.07
N PRO A 24 -0.82 6.83 2.21
CA PRO A 24 -0.12 7.49 1.10
C PRO A 24 -1.09 8.15 0.12
N ILE A 25 -2.19 7.49 -0.21
CA ILE A 25 -3.20 8.01 -1.14
C ILE A 25 -3.88 9.24 -0.54
N ASN A 26 -4.24 9.14 0.74
CA ASN A 26 -4.85 10.24 1.46
C ASN A 26 -3.91 11.46 1.57
N ALA A 27 -2.62 11.22 1.82
CA ALA A 27 -1.61 12.29 1.88
C ALA A 27 -1.48 13.04 0.54
N ILE A 28 -1.43 12.32 -0.59
CA ILE A 28 -1.40 12.93 -1.92
C ILE A 28 -2.68 13.71 -2.19
N ALA A 29 -3.84 13.16 -1.84
CA ALA A 29 -5.13 13.82 -2.05
C ALA A 29 -5.20 15.16 -1.30
N HIS A 30 -4.67 15.23 -0.08
CA HIS A 30 -4.62 16.48 0.70
C HIS A 30 -3.58 17.48 0.21
N GLN A 31 -2.53 17.05 -0.47
CA GLN A 31 -1.51 17.93 -1.04
C GLN A 31 -1.88 18.47 -2.43
N THR A 32 -2.79 17.79 -3.11
CA THR A 32 -3.36 18.21 -4.38
C THR A 32 -4.78 18.78 -4.15
N SER A 33 -5.48 19.21 -5.16
CA SER A 33 -6.90 19.57 -5.01
C SER A 33 -7.71 18.31 -4.68
N LEU A 34 -8.24 18.22 -3.46
CA LEU A 34 -9.00 17.08 -2.98
C LEU A 34 -10.22 16.79 -3.90
N ASP A 35 -10.23 15.62 -4.50
CA ASP A 35 -11.35 15.05 -5.24
C ASP A 35 -11.83 13.81 -4.47
N GLU A 36 -12.89 13.98 -3.68
CA GLU A 36 -13.40 12.94 -2.78
C GLU A 36 -13.85 11.69 -3.53
N GLU A 37 -14.52 11.83 -4.67
CA GLU A 37 -14.99 10.68 -5.44
C GLU A 37 -13.82 9.87 -5.97
N ARG A 38 -12.81 10.56 -6.50
CA ARG A 38 -11.58 9.92 -6.98
C ARG A 38 -10.79 9.31 -5.84
N LEU A 39 -10.72 9.98 -4.68
CA LEU A 39 -10.07 9.44 -3.49
C LEU A 39 -10.72 8.11 -3.08
N LEU A 40 -12.03 8.06 -2.95
CA LEU A 40 -12.76 6.84 -2.58
C LEU A 40 -12.51 5.70 -3.57
N LYS A 41 -12.54 5.98 -4.86
CA LYS A 41 -12.23 4.99 -5.91
C LYS A 41 -10.80 4.49 -5.82
N SER A 42 -9.86 5.38 -5.53
CA SER A 42 -8.43 5.04 -5.40
C SER A 42 -8.16 4.20 -4.14
N LEU A 43 -8.81 4.52 -3.03
CA LEU A 43 -8.75 3.73 -1.80
C LEU A 43 -9.35 2.33 -2.00
N ALA A 44 -10.49 2.24 -2.69
CA ALA A 44 -11.10 0.96 -3.03
C ALA A 44 -10.20 0.12 -3.93
N LEU A 45 -9.61 0.72 -4.97
CA LEU A 45 -8.65 0.03 -5.84
C LEU A 45 -7.45 -0.48 -5.06
N SER A 46 -6.87 0.36 -4.20
CA SER A 46 -5.73 -0.02 -3.35
C SER A 46 -6.08 -1.21 -2.45
N CYS A 47 -7.25 -1.19 -1.83
CA CYS A 47 -7.73 -2.27 -0.98
C CYS A 47 -7.91 -3.58 -1.76
N LEU A 48 -8.54 -3.52 -2.93
CA LEU A 48 -8.77 -4.69 -3.80
C LEU A 48 -7.45 -5.29 -4.29
N VAL A 49 -6.49 -4.46 -4.73
CA VAL A 49 -5.17 -4.93 -5.17
C VAL A 49 -4.40 -5.54 -4.01
N THR A 50 -4.45 -4.95 -2.81
CA THR A 50 -3.84 -5.52 -1.60
C THR A 50 -4.45 -6.88 -1.25
N ALA A 51 -5.78 -7.00 -1.30
CA ALA A 51 -6.48 -8.25 -1.04
C ALA A 51 -6.15 -9.32 -2.09
N TYR A 52 -6.15 -8.94 -3.37
CA TYR A 52 -5.78 -9.82 -4.48
C TYR A 52 -4.33 -10.35 -4.33
N THR A 53 -3.40 -9.45 -4.06
CA THR A 53 -2.00 -9.82 -3.83
C THR A 53 -1.86 -10.75 -2.62
N THR A 54 -2.61 -10.48 -1.54
CA THR A 54 -2.64 -11.33 -0.35
C THR A 54 -3.18 -12.72 -0.65
N TYR A 55 -4.23 -12.82 -1.46
CA TYR A 55 -4.80 -14.11 -1.88
C TYR A 55 -3.76 -14.99 -2.59
N HIS A 56 -2.96 -14.41 -3.48
CA HIS A 56 -1.95 -15.14 -4.25
C HIS A 56 -0.65 -15.42 -3.48
N THR A 57 -0.27 -14.55 -2.56
CA THR A 57 0.98 -14.70 -1.79
C THR A 57 0.80 -15.37 -0.43
N GLY A 58 -0.45 -15.53 0.03
CA GLY A 58 -0.79 -16.03 1.36
C GLY A 58 -0.76 -14.93 2.43
N TYR A 59 -1.50 -15.15 3.52
CA TYR A 59 -1.55 -14.19 4.64
C TYR A 59 -0.20 -14.09 5.35
N LEU A 60 0.45 -15.22 5.58
CA LEU A 60 1.79 -15.32 6.13
C LEU A 60 2.74 -15.76 5.02
N THR A 61 3.83 -15.02 4.86
CA THR A 61 4.83 -15.27 3.83
C THR A 61 6.18 -14.79 4.33
N PRO A 62 7.28 -15.40 3.94
CA PRO A 62 8.62 -14.89 4.27
C PRO A 62 8.90 -13.50 3.67
N LEU A 63 8.13 -13.07 2.66
CA LEU A 63 8.24 -11.73 2.10
C LEU A 63 7.50 -10.70 2.97
N CYS A 64 7.98 -9.46 2.97
CA CYS A 64 7.37 -8.39 3.75
C CYS A 64 6.00 -7.99 3.17
N GLY A 65 4.91 -8.44 3.82
CA GLY A 65 3.53 -8.14 3.39
C GLY A 65 3.23 -6.64 3.35
N CYS A 66 3.84 -5.86 4.24
CA CYS A 66 3.72 -4.40 4.24
C CYS A 66 4.25 -3.79 2.95
N PHE A 67 5.32 -4.34 2.39
CA PHE A 67 5.93 -3.84 1.16
C PHE A 67 5.25 -4.42 -0.08
N ILE A 68 5.26 -5.75 -0.23
CA ILE A 68 4.84 -6.41 -1.48
C ILE A 68 3.33 -6.53 -1.67
N LYS A 69 2.52 -6.40 -0.61
CA LYS A 69 1.06 -6.43 -0.70
C LYS A 69 0.48 -5.03 -0.67
N SER A 70 0.63 -4.35 0.47
CA SER A 70 0.05 -3.03 0.68
C SER A 70 0.79 -1.94 -0.10
N GLY A 71 2.11 -2.04 -0.27
CA GLY A 71 2.86 -1.14 -1.15
C GLY A 71 2.37 -1.24 -2.59
N VAL A 72 2.15 -2.46 -3.10
CA VAL A 72 1.58 -2.67 -4.45
C VAL A 72 0.17 -2.09 -4.55
N GLY A 73 -0.68 -2.31 -3.54
CA GLY A 73 -2.01 -1.70 -3.48
C GLY A 73 -1.95 -0.18 -3.46
N ALA A 74 -1.10 0.40 -2.59
CA ALA A 74 -0.92 1.84 -2.50
C ALA A 74 -0.44 2.45 -3.83
N THR A 75 0.51 1.79 -4.51
CA THR A 75 0.99 2.20 -5.84
C THR A 75 -0.15 2.27 -6.86
N ALA A 76 -1.00 1.24 -6.91
CA ALA A 76 -2.15 1.23 -7.81
C ALA A 76 -3.13 2.38 -7.48
N GLY A 77 -3.42 2.58 -6.20
CA GLY A 77 -4.31 3.65 -5.74
C GLY A 77 -3.75 5.04 -6.01
N MET A 78 -2.47 5.29 -5.73
CA MET A 78 -1.81 6.57 -5.99
C MET A 78 -1.77 6.89 -7.48
N ALA A 79 -1.36 5.94 -8.32
CA ALA A 79 -1.33 6.10 -9.76
C ALA A 79 -2.74 6.39 -10.32
N HIS A 80 -3.78 5.73 -9.80
CA HIS A 80 -5.17 6.02 -10.17
C HIS A 80 -5.59 7.44 -9.72
N TYR A 81 -5.26 7.83 -8.49
CA TYR A 81 -5.60 9.16 -7.98
C TYR A 81 -4.96 10.26 -8.83
N LEU A 82 -3.71 10.07 -9.25
CA LEU A 82 -2.95 10.98 -10.13
C LEU A 82 -3.38 10.91 -11.61
N LYS A 83 -4.53 10.29 -11.90
CA LYS A 83 -5.11 10.18 -13.25
C LYS A 83 -4.28 9.34 -14.23
N GLY A 84 -3.50 8.39 -13.70
CA GLY A 84 -2.76 7.45 -14.54
C GLY A 84 -3.70 6.58 -15.38
N SER A 85 -3.31 6.32 -16.61
CA SER A 85 -3.98 5.35 -17.48
C SER A 85 -3.77 3.92 -16.95
N GLU A 86 -4.59 2.97 -17.36
CA GLU A 86 -4.46 1.55 -17.00
C GLU A 86 -3.03 1.02 -17.26
N LYS A 87 -2.44 1.43 -18.38
CA LYS A 87 -1.07 1.04 -18.74
C LYS A 87 -0.04 1.60 -17.75
N GLN A 88 -0.21 2.85 -17.31
CA GLN A 88 0.67 3.47 -16.31
C GLN A 88 0.50 2.83 -14.93
N ILE A 89 -0.74 2.58 -14.51
CA ILE A 89 -1.03 1.88 -13.25
C ILE A 89 -0.40 0.48 -13.27
N SER A 90 -0.58 -0.28 -14.35
CA SER A 90 0.01 -1.61 -14.51
C SER A 90 1.54 -1.58 -14.47
N SER A 91 2.15 -0.58 -15.12
CA SER A 91 3.61 -0.41 -15.11
C SER A 91 4.13 -0.08 -13.71
N ALA A 92 3.48 0.84 -13.01
CA ALA A 92 3.83 1.20 -11.63
C ALA A 92 3.74 0.00 -10.68
N VAL A 93 2.65 -0.78 -10.80
CA VAL A 93 2.46 -2.02 -10.02
C VAL A 93 3.58 -3.03 -10.27
N ARG A 94 3.97 -3.24 -11.54
CA ARG A 94 5.08 -4.13 -11.88
C ARG A 94 6.39 -3.67 -11.27
N ASN A 95 6.72 -2.38 -11.39
CA ASN A 95 7.93 -1.82 -10.79
C ASN A 95 7.96 -2.03 -9.28
N MET A 96 6.82 -1.81 -8.60
CA MET A 96 6.71 -2.02 -7.17
C MET A 96 6.90 -3.48 -6.77
N VAL A 97 6.37 -4.43 -7.55
CA VAL A 97 6.57 -5.87 -7.33
C VAL A 97 8.04 -6.25 -7.51
N GLU A 98 8.69 -5.76 -8.56
CA GLU A 98 10.11 -6.03 -8.83
C GLU A 98 11.01 -5.54 -7.68
N ILE A 99 10.82 -4.31 -7.23
CA ILE A 99 11.59 -3.72 -6.12
C ILE A 99 11.31 -4.45 -4.81
N GLY A 100 10.04 -4.82 -4.57
CA GLY A 100 9.61 -5.44 -3.32
C GLY A 100 9.94 -6.92 -3.18
N SER A 101 10.24 -7.62 -4.28
CA SER A 101 10.37 -9.08 -4.30
C SER A 101 11.50 -9.65 -3.45
N GLY A 102 12.52 -8.86 -3.12
CA GLY A 102 13.64 -9.25 -2.26
C GLY A 102 13.50 -8.87 -0.78
N ILE A 103 12.40 -8.23 -0.38
CA ILE A 103 12.26 -7.71 0.99
C ILE A 103 11.65 -8.78 1.90
N ILE A 104 12.45 -9.29 2.83
CA ILE A 104 12.07 -10.33 3.78
C ILE A 104 11.36 -9.73 5.00
N CYS A 105 10.37 -10.45 5.51
CA CYS A 105 9.69 -10.13 6.76
C CYS A 105 10.49 -10.70 7.94
N ASP A 106 10.84 -9.85 8.89
CA ASP A 106 11.51 -10.20 10.13
C ASP A 106 10.60 -10.09 11.37
N GLY A 107 9.28 -10.14 11.15
CA GLY A 107 8.24 -10.01 12.16
C GLY A 107 7.70 -8.58 12.32
N ALA A 108 6.55 -8.48 12.96
CA ALA A 108 5.90 -7.19 13.24
C ALA A 108 6.63 -6.46 14.37
N LYS A 109 7.15 -5.27 14.10
CA LYS A 109 7.88 -4.45 15.08
C LYS A 109 7.89 -2.97 14.66
N VAL A 110 8.44 -2.12 15.51
CA VAL A 110 8.52 -0.66 15.28
C VAL A 110 9.19 -0.35 13.92
N ASN A 111 10.20 -1.12 13.54
CA ASN A 111 10.89 -0.95 12.25
C ASN A 111 10.00 -1.16 11.03
N CYS A 112 8.79 -1.71 11.19
CA CYS A 112 7.81 -1.74 10.10
C CYS A 112 7.43 -0.34 9.62
N ALA A 113 7.59 0.69 10.45
CA ALA A 113 7.40 2.08 10.04
C ALA A 113 8.39 2.51 8.94
N LEU A 114 9.66 2.06 9.04
CA LEU A 114 10.67 2.31 8.00
C LEU A 114 10.35 1.57 6.70
N LYS A 115 9.89 0.32 6.81
CA LYS A 115 9.45 -0.46 5.64
C LYS A 115 8.23 0.19 4.97
N ALA A 116 7.30 0.73 5.78
CA ALA A 116 6.15 1.47 5.27
C ALA A 116 6.55 2.76 4.54
N ALA A 117 7.47 3.53 5.13
CA ALA A 117 8.01 4.74 4.51
C ALA A 117 8.74 4.42 3.19
N SER A 118 9.56 3.37 3.18
CA SER A 118 10.25 2.91 1.97
C SER A 118 9.27 2.44 0.89
N ALA A 119 8.25 1.67 1.28
CA ALA A 119 7.21 1.24 0.34
C ALA A 119 6.45 2.43 -0.27
N THR A 120 6.12 3.42 0.54
CA THR A 120 5.45 4.65 0.08
C THR A 120 6.35 5.44 -0.87
N ALA A 121 7.63 5.64 -0.51
CA ALA A 121 8.58 6.36 -1.35
C ALA A 121 8.87 5.64 -2.69
N THR A 122 8.80 4.32 -2.70
CA THR A 122 8.98 3.51 -3.92
C THR A 122 7.74 3.57 -4.82
N ALA A 123 6.57 3.76 -4.23
CA ALA A 123 5.29 3.75 -4.92
C ALA A 123 4.97 5.05 -5.65
N VAL A 124 5.70 6.15 -5.36
CA VAL A 124 5.58 7.46 -6.00
C VAL A 124 6.54 7.56 -7.19
#